data_c1b07edf2041f740b351165b36a93523
#
_entry.id   c1b07edf2041f740b351165b36a93523
#
_cell.length_a   1.000
_cell.length_b   1.000
_cell.length_c   1.000
_cell.angle_alpha   90.00
_cell.angle_beta   90.00
_cell.angle_gamma   90.00
#
_symmetry.space_group_name_H-M   'P 1'
#
loop_
_entity.id
_entity.type
_entity.pdbx_description
1 polymer ?
#
loop_
_entity_poly.entity_id
_entity_poly.type
_entity_poly.pdbx_seq_one_letter_code
_entity_poly.pdbx_strand_id
1 'polypeptide(L)'
;EGMVASDGIISGGKGHPRASGTFPRLLGKYVREEGAISLIEALKKITLTPAKRLNLENKGRIEIGCDADITIFDKDTIMDGSDYKELDVLPKGIDCVLVGGQLALDQGKIINGNLGRFIAFEEINS
;
A
#
# COMPACT_ATOMS: atom_id res chain seq x y z
N GLU A 1 1.22 11.42 -16.47
CA GLU A 1 1.89 10.76 -15.37
C GLU A 1 1.16 9.48 -14.94
N GLY A 2 1.86 8.34 -14.91
CA GLY A 2 1.29 7.05 -14.57
C GLY A 2 1.22 6.80 -13.06
N MET A 3 0.33 5.89 -12.65
CA MET A 3 0.25 5.37 -11.28
C MET A 3 0.31 3.85 -11.29
N VAL A 4 0.59 3.24 -10.15
CA VAL A 4 0.67 1.79 -10.00
C VAL A 4 -0.61 1.26 -9.36
N ALA A 5 -1.14 0.18 -9.93
CA ALA A 5 -2.29 -0.53 -9.40
C ALA A 5 -2.03 -2.03 -9.38
N SER A 6 -2.64 -2.75 -8.45
CA SER A 6 -2.46 -4.19 -8.32
C SER A 6 -3.27 -4.99 -9.34
N ASP A 7 -4.46 -4.52 -9.67
CA ASP A 7 -5.45 -5.27 -10.49
C ASP A 7 -5.59 -6.73 -10.01
N GLY A 8 -5.52 -6.91 -8.69
CA GLY A 8 -5.48 -8.23 -8.08
C GLY A 8 -6.84 -8.69 -7.60
N ILE A 9 -7.18 -9.95 -7.90
CA ILE A 9 -8.38 -10.62 -7.42
C ILE A 9 -7.99 -11.96 -6.82
N ILE A 10 -8.51 -12.27 -5.64
CA ILE A 10 -8.40 -13.57 -5.00
C ILE A 10 -9.81 -14.15 -4.90
N SER A 11 -9.99 -15.36 -5.40
CA SER A 11 -11.25 -16.09 -5.30
C SER A 11 -10.97 -17.53 -4.87
N GLY A 12 -11.56 -17.96 -3.75
CA GLY A 12 -11.36 -19.31 -3.21
C GLY A 12 -9.89 -19.65 -2.90
N GLY A 13 -9.11 -18.68 -2.46
CA GLY A 13 -7.68 -18.85 -2.16
C GLY A 13 -6.77 -18.96 -3.38
N LYS A 14 -7.31 -18.69 -4.58
CA LYS A 14 -6.56 -18.72 -5.85
C LYS A 14 -6.55 -17.34 -6.50
N GLY A 15 -5.48 -17.01 -7.19
CA GLY A 15 -5.32 -15.73 -7.88
C GLY A 15 -3.88 -15.52 -8.35
N HIS A 16 -3.58 -14.28 -8.70
CA HIS A 16 -2.23 -13.88 -9.07
C HIS A 16 -1.51 -13.29 -7.84
N PRO A 17 -0.18 -13.50 -7.67
CA PRO A 17 0.59 -12.91 -6.56
C PRO A 17 0.44 -11.39 -6.41
N ARG A 18 0.10 -10.67 -7.47
CA ARG A 18 -0.17 -9.22 -7.43
C ARG A 18 -1.32 -8.83 -6.49
N ALA A 19 -2.20 -9.74 -6.15
CA ALA A 19 -3.31 -9.45 -5.23
C ALA A 19 -2.84 -9.07 -3.82
N SER A 20 -1.69 -9.55 -3.39
CA SER A 20 -1.15 -9.30 -2.05
C SER A 20 0.25 -8.69 -2.03
N GLY A 21 0.98 -8.72 -3.15
CA GLY A 21 2.41 -8.40 -3.19
C GLY A 21 2.82 -7.23 -4.07
N THR A 22 1.92 -6.58 -4.81
CA THR A 22 2.29 -5.57 -5.83
C THR A 22 3.10 -4.40 -5.27
N PHE A 23 2.65 -3.76 -4.21
CA PHE A 23 3.32 -2.56 -3.69
C PHE A 23 4.64 -2.86 -2.98
N PRO A 24 4.73 -3.87 -2.11
CA PRO A 24 6.03 -4.31 -1.59
C PRO A 24 7.02 -4.73 -2.69
N ARG A 25 6.55 -5.40 -3.74
CA ARG A 25 7.39 -5.80 -4.88
C ARG A 25 7.90 -4.59 -5.66
N LEU A 26 7.07 -3.56 -5.86
CA LEU A 26 7.52 -2.31 -6.47
C LEU A 26 8.73 -1.74 -5.72
N LEU A 27 8.61 -1.62 -4.40
CA LEU A 27 9.65 -1.04 -3.56
C LEU A 27 10.88 -1.94 -3.42
N GLY A 28 10.68 -3.24 -3.28
CA GLY A 28 11.77 -4.20 -3.11
C GLY A 28 12.49 -4.52 -4.42
N LYS A 29 11.75 -4.95 -5.42
CA LYS A 29 12.34 -5.40 -6.69
C LYS A 29 12.72 -4.23 -7.60
N TYR A 30 11.76 -3.39 -7.97
CA TYR A 30 11.97 -2.37 -9.01
C TYR A 30 12.73 -1.15 -8.52
N VAL A 31 12.57 -0.77 -7.26
CA VAL A 31 13.34 0.34 -6.67
C VAL A 31 14.68 -0.14 -6.17
N ARG A 32 14.71 -1.03 -5.16
CA ARG A 32 15.95 -1.42 -4.48
C ARG A 32 16.86 -2.29 -5.33
N GLU A 33 16.35 -3.39 -5.90
CA GLU A 33 17.18 -4.35 -6.61
C GLU A 33 17.53 -3.91 -8.03
N GLU A 34 16.56 -3.47 -8.80
CA GLU A 34 16.77 -3.13 -10.22
C GLU A 34 17.10 -1.64 -10.44
N GLY A 35 16.75 -0.77 -9.51
CA GLY A 35 16.97 0.67 -9.67
C GLY A 35 16.22 1.28 -10.86
N ALA A 36 15.13 0.64 -11.31
CA ALA A 36 14.36 1.08 -12.48
C ALA A 36 13.62 2.40 -12.25
N ILE A 37 13.34 2.72 -11.00
CA ILE A 37 12.65 3.95 -10.57
C ILE A 37 13.16 4.35 -9.19
N SER A 38 13.24 5.64 -8.92
CA SER A 38 13.66 6.12 -7.59
C SER A 38 12.60 5.84 -6.53
N LEU A 39 13.02 5.76 -5.26
CA LEU A 39 12.09 5.54 -4.15
C LEU A 39 11.02 6.63 -4.07
N ILE A 40 11.41 7.89 -4.23
CA ILE A 40 10.48 9.03 -4.17
C ILE A 40 9.45 8.97 -5.30
N GLU A 41 9.87 8.67 -6.51
CA GLU A 41 8.94 8.51 -7.64
C GLU A 41 7.99 7.34 -7.46
N ALA A 42 8.49 6.20 -6.97
CA ALA A 42 7.67 5.03 -6.67
C ALA A 42 6.62 5.35 -5.59
N LEU A 43 7.01 6.01 -4.51
CA LEU A 43 6.08 6.41 -3.45
C LEU A 43 5.00 7.36 -3.96
N LYS A 44 5.35 8.34 -4.80
CA LYS A 44 4.34 9.21 -5.43
C LYS A 44 3.32 8.42 -6.25
N LYS A 45 3.77 7.44 -7.03
CA LYS A 45 2.91 6.64 -7.91
C LYS A 45 1.92 5.75 -7.17
N ILE A 46 2.13 5.48 -5.89
CA ILE A 46 1.26 4.64 -5.07
C ILE A 46 0.54 5.41 -3.96
N THR A 47 0.81 6.69 -3.81
CA THR A 47 0.17 7.53 -2.76
C THR A 47 -0.42 8.81 -3.33
N LEU A 48 0.39 9.82 -3.57
CA LEU A 48 -0.07 11.15 -3.96
C LEU A 48 -0.73 11.18 -5.35
N THR A 49 -0.16 10.51 -6.33
CA THR A 49 -0.70 10.50 -7.70
C THR A 49 -2.11 9.90 -7.77
N PRO A 50 -2.36 8.67 -7.22
CA PRO A 50 -3.73 8.14 -7.18
C PRO A 50 -4.68 8.98 -6.33
N ALA A 51 -4.24 9.53 -5.21
CA ALA A 51 -5.08 10.39 -4.37
C ALA A 51 -5.55 11.63 -5.14
N LYS A 52 -4.64 12.30 -5.86
CA LYS A 52 -4.98 13.45 -6.71
C LYS A 52 -5.90 13.06 -7.85
N ARG A 53 -5.66 11.93 -8.49
CA ARG A 53 -6.48 11.44 -9.62
C ARG A 53 -7.92 11.17 -9.21
N LEU A 54 -8.13 10.72 -7.98
CA LEU A 54 -9.44 10.41 -7.42
C LEU A 54 -10.04 11.55 -6.58
N ASN A 55 -9.39 12.71 -6.55
CA ASN A 55 -9.79 13.88 -5.75
C ASN A 55 -9.92 13.59 -4.25
N LEU A 56 -9.05 12.74 -3.72
CA LEU A 56 -8.97 12.43 -2.29
C LEU A 56 -8.08 13.47 -1.58
N GLU A 57 -8.66 14.59 -1.19
CA GLU A 57 -7.91 15.75 -0.69
C GLU A 57 -7.13 15.48 0.60
N ASN A 58 -7.63 14.56 1.44
CA ASN A 58 -7.04 14.25 2.75
C ASN A 58 -6.19 12.98 2.75
N LYS A 59 -5.87 12.42 1.57
CA LYS A 59 -5.12 11.18 1.41
C LYS A 59 -3.83 11.39 0.61
N GLY A 60 -2.95 10.41 0.70
CA GLY A 60 -1.77 10.32 -0.17
C GLY A 60 -0.56 11.15 0.25
N ARG A 61 -0.62 11.86 1.37
CA ARG A 61 0.49 12.66 1.90
C ARG A 61 0.43 12.79 3.41
N ILE A 62 1.55 13.13 4.01
CA ILE A 62 1.67 13.43 5.45
C ILE A 62 1.65 14.94 5.62
N GLU A 63 0.53 15.46 6.09
CA GLU A 63 0.29 16.89 6.28
C GLU A 63 -0.75 17.09 7.39
N ILE A 64 -0.66 18.20 8.11
CA ILE A 64 -1.66 18.57 9.12
C ILE A 64 -3.03 18.67 8.45
N GLY A 65 -4.03 18.01 9.02
CA GLY A 65 -5.39 17.96 8.48
C GLY A 65 -5.66 16.77 7.56
N CYS A 66 -4.62 16.04 7.13
CA CYS A 66 -4.79 14.81 6.37
C CYS A 66 -5.03 13.60 7.29
N ASP A 67 -5.66 12.57 6.72
CA ASP A 67 -5.87 11.31 7.44
C ASP A 67 -4.54 10.63 7.71
N ALA A 68 -4.38 10.12 8.93
CA ALA A 68 -3.17 9.40 9.33
C ALA A 68 -3.23 7.93 8.90
N ASP A 69 -3.24 7.71 7.59
CA ASP A 69 -3.09 6.38 6.96
C ASP A 69 -1.60 6.23 6.59
N ILE A 70 -0.85 5.59 7.47
CA ILE A 70 0.62 5.62 7.43
C ILE A 70 1.17 4.19 7.45
N THR A 71 2.07 3.89 6.53
CA THR A 71 2.86 2.66 6.53
C THR A 71 4.30 2.99 6.88
N ILE A 72 4.82 2.35 7.91
CA ILE A 72 6.23 2.44 8.31
C ILE A 72 6.93 1.18 7.84
N PHE A 73 7.94 1.33 7.00
CA PHE A 73 8.64 0.20 6.40
C PHE A 73 10.15 0.45 6.32
N ASP A 74 10.90 -0.63 6.25
CA ASP A 74 12.33 -0.60 6.00
C ASP A 74 12.60 -0.70 4.49
N LYS A 75 13.14 0.37 3.89
CA LYS A 75 13.46 0.42 2.47
C LYS A 75 14.50 -0.61 2.04
N ASP A 76 15.33 -1.07 2.97
CA ASP A 76 16.42 -2.00 2.68
C ASP A 76 16.00 -3.48 2.76
N THR A 77 14.83 -3.76 3.33
CA THR A 77 14.33 -5.12 3.51
C THR A 77 12.94 -5.36 2.90
N ILE A 78 12.19 -4.31 2.57
CA ILE A 78 10.83 -4.48 2.03
C ILE A 78 10.81 -5.33 0.76
N MET A 79 9.94 -6.34 0.74
CA MET A 79 9.73 -7.25 -0.39
C MET A 79 8.40 -7.97 -0.23
N ASP A 80 7.79 -8.36 -1.36
CA ASP A 80 6.65 -9.26 -1.36
C ASP A 80 7.06 -10.68 -0.92
N GLY A 81 6.14 -11.37 -0.28
CA GLY A 81 6.32 -12.77 0.11
C GLY A 81 5.44 -13.73 -0.69
N SER A 82 4.49 -13.19 -1.45
CA SER A 82 3.51 -13.99 -2.19
C SER A 82 4.08 -14.56 -3.49
N ASP A 83 3.63 -15.77 -3.86
CA ASP A 83 3.86 -16.39 -5.15
C ASP A 83 2.58 -17.12 -5.62
N TYR A 84 2.63 -17.84 -6.75
CA TYR A 84 1.47 -18.58 -7.27
C TYR A 84 0.99 -19.72 -6.40
N LYS A 85 1.81 -20.19 -5.45
CA LYS A 85 1.47 -21.27 -4.52
C LYS A 85 0.94 -20.73 -3.20
N GLU A 86 1.51 -19.62 -2.71
CA GLU A 86 1.20 -19.01 -1.43
C GLU A 86 0.88 -17.52 -1.64
N LEU A 87 -0.40 -17.20 -1.78
CA LEU A 87 -0.88 -15.84 -2.01
C LEU A 87 -1.01 -15.03 -0.71
N ASP A 88 -1.18 -15.71 0.41
CA ASP A 88 -1.47 -15.08 1.71
C ASP A 88 -0.21 -14.80 2.53
N VAL A 89 0.97 -14.99 1.96
CA VAL A 89 2.23 -14.69 2.65
C VAL A 89 2.40 -13.19 2.80
N LEU A 90 2.57 -12.75 4.05
CA LEU A 90 2.77 -11.35 4.36
C LEU A 90 4.10 -10.83 3.78
N PRO A 91 4.13 -9.59 3.28
CA PRO A 91 5.38 -8.98 2.84
C PRO A 91 6.36 -8.80 4.00
N LYS A 92 7.65 -8.76 3.67
CA LYS A 92 8.74 -8.46 4.61
C LYS A 92 9.00 -6.97 4.68
N GLY A 93 9.57 -6.51 5.79
CA GLY A 93 10.07 -5.14 5.92
C GLY A 93 9.00 -4.09 6.23
N ILE A 94 7.77 -4.50 6.54
CA ILE A 94 6.72 -3.58 7.01
C ILE A 94 6.69 -3.65 8.54
N ASP A 95 7.05 -2.54 9.19
CA ASP A 95 7.09 -2.48 10.65
C ASP A 95 5.71 -2.29 11.25
N CYS A 96 4.98 -1.28 10.81
CA CYS A 96 3.60 -1.08 11.23
C CYS A 96 2.77 -0.33 10.20
N VAL A 97 1.45 -0.45 10.33
CA VAL A 97 0.46 0.24 9.51
C VAL A 97 -0.56 0.90 10.42
N LEU A 98 -0.78 2.20 10.23
CA LEU A 98 -1.83 2.95 10.89
C LEU A 98 -2.93 3.29 9.88
N VAL A 99 -4.17 3.19 10.31
CA VAL A 99 -5.35 3.60 9.55
C VAL A 99 -6.16 4.56 10.40
N GLY A 100 -6.35 5.79 9.90
CA GLY A 100 -7.02 6.83 10.67
C GLY A 100 -6.34 7.13 12.02
N GLY A 101 -5.01 7.00 12.09
CA GLY A 101 -4.22 7.21 13.30
C GLY A 101 -4.24 6.05 14.30
N GLN A 102 -4.93 4.94 13.99
CA GLN A 102 -4.99 3.76 14.84
C GLN A 102 -4.13 2.62 14.28
N LEU A 103 -3.48 1.88 15.16
CA LEU A 103 -2.61 0.77 14.78
C LEU A 103 -3.42 -0.39 14.22
N ALA A 104 -3.22 -0.71 12.94
CA ALA A 104 -3.86 -1.83 12.25
C ALA A 104 -2.97 -3.07 12.22
N LEU A 105 -1.68 -2.88 11.97
CA LEU A 105 -0.67 -3.95 11.88
C LEU A 105 0.58 -3.53 12.66
N ASP A 106 1.16 -4.46 13.40
CA ASP A 106 2.43 -4.26 14.10
C ASP A 106 3.28 -5.52 14.03
N GLN A 107 4.49 -5.40 13.46
CA GLN A 107 5.48 -6.48 13.34
C GLN A 107 4.89 -7.78 12.78
N GLY A 108 4.11 -7.69 11.71
CA GLY A 108 3.47 -8.83 11.06
C GLY A 108 2.21 -9.34 11.73
N LYS A 109 1.76 -8.71 12.83
CA LYS A 109 0.54 -9.06 13.56
C LYS A 109 -0.59 -8.09 13.24
N ILE A 110 -1.74 -8.60 12.86
CA ILE A 110 -2.97 -7.80 12.71
C ILE A 110 -3.48 -7.44 14.12
N ILE A 111 -3.47 -6.15 14.44
CA ILE A 111 -3.97 -5.61 15.71
C ILE A 111 -5.46 -5.28 15.60
N ASN A 112 -5.87 -4.62 14.50
CA ASN A 112 -7.26 -4.32 14.19
C ASN A 112 -7.48 -4.35 12.68
N GLY A 113 -8.28 -5.29 12.19
CA GLY A 113 -8.58 -5.47 10.77
C GLY A 113 -9.81 -4.68 10.27
N ASN A 114 -10.47 -3.89 11.13
CA ASN A 114 -11.74 -3.24 10.81
C ASN A 114 -11.66 -1.70 10.84
N LEU A 115 -10.47 -1.11 10.67
CA LEU A 115 -10.26 0.34 10.71
C LEU A 115 -10.56 1.04 9.39
N GLY A 116 -10.60 0.31 8.28
CA GLY A 116 -10.93 0.87 6.98
C GLY A 116 -12.41 1.27 6.88
N ARG A 117 -12.69 2.26 6.04
CA ARG A 117 -14.06 2.68 5.74
C ARG A 117 -14.26 2.90 4.24
N PHE A 118 -15.48 2.74 3.78
CA PHE A 118 -15.88 3.13 2.44
C PHE A 118 -15.93 4.66 2.33
N ILE A 119 -15.36 5.20 1.26
CA ILE A 119 -15.41 6.64 0.96
C ILE A 119 -16.38 6.83 -0.20
N ALA A 120 -17.53 7.45 0.07
CA ALA A 120 -18.55 7.69 -0.96
C ALA A 120 -18.14 8.83 -1.90
N PHE A 121 -18.65 8.79 -3.13
CA PHE A 121 -18.37 9.82 -4.13
C PHE A 121 -18.82 11.23 -3.69
N GLU A 122 -19.93 11.33 -2.99
CA GLU A 122 -20.41 12.59 -2.43
C GLU A 122 -19.43 13.20 -1.41
N GLU A 123 -18.77 12.36 -0.61
CA GLU A 123 -17.74 12.82 0.34
C GLU A 123 -16.50 13.37 -0.37
N ILE A 124 -16.14 12.79 -1.52
CA ILE A 124 -14.99 13.22 -2.33
C ILE A 124 -15.24 14.59 -2.93
N ASN A 125 -16.48 14.92 -3.28
CA ASN A 125 -16.85 16.14 -3.98
C ASN A 125 -17.50 17.21 -3.09
N SER A 126 -17.57 16.97 -1.79
CA SER A 126 -18.14 17.92 -0.82
C SER A 126 -17.15 18.99 -0.36
#